data_98fe3da834a1b5563d16ab24b9330b1e
#
_entry.id   98fe3da834a1b5563d16ab24b9330b1e
#
_cell.length_a   1.000
_cell.length_b   1.000
_cell.length_c   1.000
_cell.angle_alpha   90.00
_cell.angle_beta   90.00
_cell.angle_gamma   90.00
#
_symmetry.space_group_name_H-M   'P 1'
#
loop_
_entity.id
_entity.type
_entity.pdbx_description
1 polymer ?
#
loop_
_entity_poly.entity_id
_entity_poly.type
_entity_poly.pdbx_seq_one_letter_code
_entity_poly.pdbx_strand_id
1 'polypeptide(L)'
;MLEKILKKTIHNQLDSFSGWDEQKVKKFQQDLLSWYYDQRRRLPWREKPSLYGTVVSEFMLQQTRVSTVLPYFERWMKEFPDFRVLAGADESDVLKLWEGLGYYSRARNLHKLAKQIVELESIPQTRAEWLEFPGVGPYASAAISSIAFEEPEAVVDGNVVRIFARLFKDQREYKGTAEATKKMATLTQSFLNIDYPGDHNQAVMELGATVCLPKKPLCLICPVSECCLARLSEPEAFPKIKRRAKRQVIVSRAFSLSNSKLLLYRHPEDAPRLAGLYELPKLESLVILGRPRLLFSRDRAISNDKIKEKIYNTDIAENDLPAGHFWVNVCHIDEVPMSGPHRAWVIELISKLD
;
A
#
# COMPACT_ATOMS: atom_id res chain seq x y z
N MET A 1 0.23 36.39 -5.71
CA MET A 1 1.34 36.14 -6.66
C MET A 1 1.37 34.67 -7.08
N LEU A 2 1.30 33.73 -6.16
CA LEU A 2 1.20 32.27 -6.43
C LEU A 2 0.01 31.89 -7.32
N GLU A 3 -1.16 32.46 -7.07
CA GLU A 3 -2.39 32.21 -7.84
C GLU A 3 -2.28 32.64 -9.32
N LYS A 4 -1.59 33.77 -9.60
CA LYS A 4 -1.32 34.24 -10.97
C LYS A 4 -0.28 33.35 -11.69
N ILE A 5 0.67 32.81 -10.95
CA ILE A 5 1.69 31.89 -11.52
C ILE A 5 1.03 30.53 -11.81
N LEU A 6 0.24 30.01 -10.90
CA LEU A 6 -0.56 28.79 -11.11
C LEU A 6 -1.49 28.95 -12.33
N LYS A 7 -2.28 30.02 -12.40
CA LYS A 7 -3.18 30.30 -13.54
C LYS A 7 -2.43 30.35 -14.88
N LYS A 8 -1.25 30.98 -14.91
CA LYS A 8 -0.43 31.06 -16.14
C LYS A 8 0.19 29.72 -16.54
N THR A 9 0.59 28.90 -15.56
CA THR A 9 1.12 27.55 -15.79
C THR A 9 0.00 26.60 -16.24
N ILE A 10 -1.19 26.72 -15.66
CA ILE A 10 -2.40 25.99 -16.06
C ILE A 10 -2.76 26.34 -17.51
N HIS A 11 -2.80 27.61 -17.88
CA HIS A 11 -3.14 28.07 -19.22
C HIS A 11 -2.19 27.50 -20.28
N ASN A 12 -0.88 27.61 -20.05
CA ASN A 12 0.13 27.09 -20.97
C ASN A 12 0.14 25.55 -21.11
N GLN A 13 -0.40 24.81 -20.14
CA GLN A 13 -0.49 23.34 -20.20
C GLN A 13 -1.82 22.85 -20.79
N LEU A 14 -2.92 23.55 -20.53
CA LEU A 14 -4.22 23.25 -21.16
C LEU A 14 -4.16 23.47 -22.66
N ASP A 15 -3.40 24.45 -23.13
CA ASP A 15 -3.15 24.70 -24.59
C ASP A 15 -2.48 23.51 -25.29
N SER A 16 -1.71 22.69 -24.57
CA SER A 16 -1.11 21.47 -25.11
C SER A 16 -2.07 20.29 -25.23
N PHE A 17 -3.25 20.36 -24.55
CA PHE A 17 -4.31 19.36 -24.59
C PHE A 17 -5.54 19.98 -25.28
N SER A 18 -5.59 19.88 -26.61
CA SER A 18 -6.65 20.47 -27.42
C SER A 18 -8.04 20.14 -26.88
N GLY A 19 -8.80 21.17 -26.56
CA GLY A 19 -10.21 21.06 -26.18
C GLY A 19 -10.52 21.18 -24.70
N TRP A 20 -9.55 21.50 -23.82
CA TRP A 20 -9.77 21.82 -22.40
C TRP A 20 -9.60 23.33 -22.16
N ASP A 21 -10.57 23.91 -21.46
CA ASP A 21 -10.61 25.29 -21.00
C ASP A 21 -11.01 25.34 -19.52
N GLU A 22 -10.97 26.51 -18.91
CA GLU A 22 -11.33 26.68 -17.49
C GLU A 22 -12.76 26.23 -17.17
N GLN A 23 -13.70 26.39 -18.11
CA GLN A 23 -15.10 26.00 -17.89
C GLN A 23 -15.22 24.48 -17.81
N LYS A 24 -14.53 23.75 -18.69
CA LYS A 24 -14.49 22.28 -18.65
C LYS A 24 -13.80 21.74 -17.42
N VAL A 25 -12.72 22.39 -16.95
CA VAL A 25 -12.07 22.00 -15.68
C VAL A 25 -13.03 22.20 -14.53
N LYS A 26 -13.73 23.34 -14.45
CA LYS A 26 -14.75 23.59 -13.43
C LYS A 26 -15.89 22.57 -13.48
N LYS A 27 -16.39 22.26 -14.69
CA LYS A 27 -17.41 21.23 -14.85
C LYS A 27 -16.92 19.87 -14.37
N PHE A 28 -15.71 19.46 -14.75
CA PHE A 28 -15.09 18.23 -14.25
C PHE A 28 -15.05 18.19 -12.72
N GLN A 29 -14.61 19.27 -12.08
CA GLN A 29 -14.53 19.38 -10.62
C GLN A 29 -15.91 19.27 -9.96
N GLN A 30 -16.91 19.97 -10.49
CA GLN A 30 -18.29 19.96 -9.99
C GLN A 30 -18.94 18.57 -10.13
N ASP A 31 -18.89 17.97 -11.31
CA ASP A 31 -19.47 16.66 -11.56
C ASP A 31 -18.81 15.58 -10.68
N LEU A 32 -17.48 15.65 -10.54
CA LEU A 32 -16.71 14.73 -9.71
C LEU A 32 -17.07 14.85 -8.21
N LEU A 33 -17.12 16.07 -7.66
CA LEU A 33 -17.42 16.30 -6.26
C LEU A 33 -18.89 15.99 -5.93
N SER A 34 -19.85 16.39 -6.80
CA SER A 34 -21.25 16.04 -6.63
C SER A 34 -21.44 14.53 -6.55
N TRP A 35 -20.86 13.80 -7.49
CA TRP A 35 -20.88 12.33 -7.48
C TRP A 35 -20.24 11.76 -6.21
N TYR A 36 -19.11 12.31 -5.79
CA TYR A 36 -18.39 11.83 -4.61
C TYR A 36 -19.23 11.96 -3.34
N TYR A 37 -19.87 13.09 -3.11
CA TYR A 37 -20.72 13.29 -1.94
C TYR A 37 -21.92 12.34 -1.92
N ASP A 38 -22.48 12.00 -3.07
CA ASP A 38 -23.63 11.10 -3.18
C ASP A 38 -23.25 9.62 -3.10
N GLN A 39 -22.09 9.22 -3.70
CA GLN A 39 -21.77 7.83 -3.98
C GLN A 39 -20.53 7.30 -3.24
N ARG A 40 -19.84 8.13 -2.45
CA ARG A 40 -18.65 7.71 -1.72
C ARG A 40 -18.94 6.57 -0.77
N ARG A 41 -18.02 5.58 -0.72
CA ARG A 41 -18.10 4.52 0.27
C ARG A 41 -17.97 5.09 1.68
N ARG A 42 -18.79 4.58 2.59
CA ARG A 42 -18.68 4.87 4.03
C ARG A 42 -17.47 4.12 4.57
N LEU A 43 -16.42 4.85 4.92
CA LEU A 43 -15.18 4.30 5.45
C LEU A 43 -14.92 4.91 6.82
N PRO A 44 -14.44 4.15 7.82
CA PRO A 44 -14.27 4.66 9.20
C PRO A 44 -13.48 5.96 9.28
N TRP A 45 -12.42 6.09 8.49
CA TRP A 45 -11.58 7.30 8.43
C TRP A 45 -12.20 8.49 7.71
N ARG A 46 -13.33 8.28 7.00
CA ARG A 46 -14.15 9.34 6.38
C ARG A 46 -15.35 9.72 7.24
N GLU A 47 -15.91 8.75 7.97
CA GLU A 47 -17.06 8.96 8.88
C GLU A 47 -16.62 9.70 10.15
N LYS A 48 -15.40 9.43 10.61
CA LYS A 48 -14.77 10.09 11.75
C LYS A 48 -13.39 10.62 11.36
N PRO A 49 -13.35 11.73 10.59
CA PRO A 49 -12.09 12.27 10.09
C PRO A 49 -11.21 12.75 11.25
N SER A 50 -9.94 12.37 11.19
CA SER A 50 -8.91 12.85 12.11
C SER A 50 -7.55 12.72 11.41
N LEU A 51 -6.59 13.56 11.79
CA LEU A 51 -5.22 13.47 11.27
C LEU A 51 -4.65 12.06 11.48
N TYR A 52 -4.76 11.54 12.69
CA TYR A 52 -4.26 10.20 13.02
C TYR A 52 -4.92 9.12 12.16
N GLY A 53 -6.25 9.14 12.05
CA GLY A 53 -7.00 8.21 11.21
C GLY A 53 -6.61 8.31 9.72
N THR A 54 -6.37 9.51 9.21
CA THR A 54 -5.87 9.74 7.84
C THR A 54 -4.50 9.10 7.66
N VAL A 55 -3.54 9.39 8.55
CA VAL A 55 -2.18 8.82 8.48
C VAL A 55 -2.23 7.29 8.54
N VAL A 56 -2.93 6.71 9.51
CA VAL A 56 -3.06 5.26 9.65
C VAL A 56 -3.67 4.62 8.40
N SER A 57 -4.77 5.17 7.90
CA SER A 57 -5.43 4.63 6.71
C SER A 57 -4.53 4.71 5.47
N GLU A 58 -3.82 5.82 5.26
CA GLU A 58 -2.89 5.97 4.14
C GLU A 58 -1.74 4.96 4.20
N PHE A 59 -1.16 4.70 5.38
CA PHE A 59 -0.15 3.67 5.54
C PHE A 59 -0.69 2.26 5.28
N MET A 60 -1.91 1.95 5.75
CA MET A 60 -2.53 0.65 5.56
C MET A 60 -2.94 0.40 4.10
N LEU A 61 -3.40 1.44 3.40
CA LEU A 61 -3.86 1.37 2.01
C LEU A 61 -2.73 1.29 0.98
N GLN A 62 -1.48 1.59 1.35
CA GLN A 62 -0.34 1.38 0.44
C GLN A 62 -0.31 -0.07 -0.05
N GLN A 63 -0.60 -0.29 -1.34
CA GLN A 63 -0.63 -1.61 -1.98
C GLN A 63 -1.58 -2.65 -1.34
N THR A 64 -2.55 -2.21 -0.54
CA THR A 64 -3.53 -3.08 0.13
C THR A 64 -4.95 -2.61 -0.23
N ARG A 65 -5.85 -3.56 -0.46
CA ARG A 65 -7.26 -3.27 -0.80
C ARG A 65 -8.02 -2.78 0.43
N VAL A 66 -8.97 -1.87 0.22
CA VAL A 66 -9.85 -1.34 1.28
C VAL A 66 -10.54 -2.46 2.08
N SER A 67 -11.09 -3.47 1.40
CA SER A 67 -11.75 -4.61 2.07
C SER A 67 -10.84 -5.40 3.02
N THR A 68 -9.54 -5.43 2.72
CA THR A 68 -8.53 -6.03 3.60
C THR A 68 -8.18 -5.10 4.75
N VAL A 69 -8.10 -3.78 4.51
CA VAL A 69 -7.72 -2.79 5.52
C VAL A 69 -8.78 -2.58 6.59
N LEU A 70 -10.06 -2.60 6.24
CA LEU A 70 -11.17 -2.29 7.16
C LEU A 70 -11.06 -2.97 8.53
N PRO A 71 -11.00 -4.33 8.63
CA PRO A 71 -10.92 -5.00 9.91
C PRO A 71 -9.61 -4.74 10.68
N TYR A 72 -8.52 -4.38 9.97
CA TYR A 72 -7.26 -3.99 10.60
C TYR A 72 -7.33 -2.58 11.16
N PHE A 73 -7.90 -1.65 10.42
CA PHE A 73 -8.06 -0.27 10.86
C PHE A 73 -8.90 -0.19 12.14
N GLU A 74 -10.02 -0.91 12.21
CA GLU A 74 -10.89 -0.94 13.38
C GLU A 74 -10.16 -1.48 14.63
N ARG A 75 -9.43 -2.59 14.49
CA ARG A 75 -8.62 -3.16 15.59
C ARG A 75 -7.48 -2.22 15.99
N TRP A 76 -6.82 -1.61 15.01
CA TRP A 76 -5.73 -0.67 15.25
C TRP A 76 -6.18 0.55 16.02
N MET A 77 -7.29 1.18 15.61
CA MET A 77 -7.83 2.37 16.28
C MET A 77 -8.33 2.08 17.70
N LYS A 78 -8.68 0.83 18.00
CA LYS A 78 -9.05 0.41 19.35
C LYS A 78 -7.81 0.25 20.25
N GLU A 79 -6.75 -0.34 19.74
CA GLU A 79 -5.53 -0.63 20.50
C GLU A 79 -4.60 0.60 20.57
N PHE A 80 -4.46 1.30 19.45
CA PHE A 80 -3.63 2.51 19.33
C PHE A 80 -4.51 3.68 18.84
N PRO A 81 -5.27 4.34 19.74
CA PRO A 81 -6.25 5.36 19.35
C PRO A 81 -5.64 6.68 18.89
N ASP A 82 -4.38 6.95 19.18
CA ASP A 82 -3.66 8.17 18.83
C ASP A 82 -2.14 7.95 18.67
N PHE A 83 -1.43 9.01 18.25
CA PHE A 83 0.03 8.97 18.08
C PHE A 83 0.79 8.68 19.37
N ARG A 84 0.31 9.11 20.55
CA ARG A 84 1.01 8.93 21.82
C ARG A 84 0.98 7.49 22.26
N VAL A 85 -0.18 6.86 22.20
CA VAL A 85 -0.33 5.44 22.53
C VAL A 85 0.49 4.60 21.57
N LEU A 86 0.44 4.89 20.25
CA LEU A 86 1.26 4.18 19.27
C LEU A 86 2.76 4.39 19.51
N ALA A 87 3.21 5.61 19.82
CA ALA A 87 4.62 5.90 20.07
C ALA A 87 5.19 5.16 21.28
N GLY A 88 4.36 4.98 22.32
CA GLY A 88 4.72 4.26 23.54
C GLY A 88 4.65 2.73 23.46
N ALA A 89 4.10 2.19 22.38
CA ALA A 89 3.93 0.75 22.23
C ALA A 89 5.27 0.05 21.92
N ASP A 90 5.36 -1.25 22.28
CA ASP A 90 6.46 -2.08 21.83
C ASP A 90 6.34 -2.41 20.34
N GLU A 91 7.47 -2.43 19.62
CA GLU A 91 7.47 -2.73 18.18
C GLU A 91 6.89 -4.11 17.88
N SER A 92 7.07 -5.09 18.77
CA SER A 92 6.49 -6.42 18.65
C SER A 92 4.96 -6.39 18.59
N ASP A 93 4.32 -5.57 19.43
CA ASP A 93 2.86 -5.43 19.48
C ASP A 93 2.32 -4.73 18.23
N VAL A 94 3.03 -3.68 17.79
CA VAL A 94 2.73 -2.98 16.54
C VAL A 94 2.79 -3.94 15.35
N LEU A 95 3.82 -4.77 15.26
CA LEU A 95 3.99 -5.76 14.19
C LEU A 95 2.95 -6.88 14.26
N LYS A 96 2.61 -7.32 15.49
CA LYS A 96 1.59 -8.35 15.71
C LYS A 96 0.20 -7.87 15.25
N LEU A 97 -0.17 -6.64 15.59
CA LEU A 97 -1.46 -6.07 15.16
C LEU A 97 -1.52 -5.83 13.65
N TRP A 98 -0.36 -5.64 12.99
CA TRP A 98 -0.22 -5.49 11.54
C TRP A 98 -0.16 -6.83 10.79
N GLU A 99 -0.01 -7.95 11.50
CA GLU A 99 0.18 -9.27 10.90
C GLU A 99 -0.94 -9.62 9.92
N GLY A 100 -0.56 -9.98 8.69
CA GLY A 100 -1.49 -10.28 7.59
C GLY A 100 -1.67 -9.17 6.56
N LEU A 101 -1.40 -7.89 6.89
CA LEU A 101 -1.42 -6.80 5.90
C LEU A 101 -0.22 -6.83 4.94
N GLY A 102 0.88 -7.48 5.35
CA GLY A 102 2.13 -7.52 4.58
C GLY A 102 2.88 -6.18 4.57
N TYR A 103 4.07 -6.16 3.93
CA TYR A 103 4.90 -4.94 3.87
C TYR A 103 5.12 -4.30 5.25
N TYR A 104 5.65 -5.06 6.20
CA TYR A 104 5.82 -4.68 7.60
C TYR A 104 6.68 -3.43 7.84
N SER A 105 7.49 -3.04 6.84
CA SER A 105 8.19 -1.75 6.87
C SER A 105 7.23 -0.57 7.02
N ARG A 106 5.97 -0.70 6.56
CA ARG A 106 4.94 0.33 6.75
C ARG A 106 4.57 0.49 8.22
N ALA A 107 4.37 -0.62 8.93
CA ALA A 107 4.08 -0.60 10.37
C ALA A 107 5.23 0.03 11.17
N ARG A 108 6.48 -0.36 10.86
CA ARG A 108 7.67 0.24 11.49
C ARG A 108 7.80 1.72 11.19
N ASN A 109 7.57 2.11 9.95
CA ASN A 109 7.63 3.51 9.56
C ASN A 109 6.51 4.32 10.23
N LEU A 110 5.30 3.79 10.32
CA LEU A 110 4.18 4.42 11.04
C LEU A 110 4.50 4.56 12.54
N HIS A 111 5.10 3.56 13.16
CA HIS A 111 5.55 3.61 14.56
C HIS A 111 6.65 4.66 14.77
N LYS A 112 7.67 4.69 13.87
CA LYS A 112 8.73 5.71 13.92
C LYS A 112 8.16 7.12 13.69
N LEU A 113 7.23 7.27 12.75
CA LEU A 113 6.52 8.54 12.52
C LEU A 113 5.78 8.98 13.78
N ALA A 114 5.06 8.09 14.44
CA ALA A 114 4.34 8.42 15.67
C ALA A 114 5.28 8.91 16.76
N LYS A 115 6.45 8.26 16.95
CA LYS A 115 7.49 8.70 17.90
C LYS A 115 8.02 10.09 17.58
N GLN A 116 8.23 10.40 16.30
CA GLN A 116 8.68 11.73 15.89
C GLN A 116 7.59 12.80 16.10
N ILE A 117 6.33 12.49 15.76
CA ILE A 117 5.21 13.43 15.88
C ILE A 117 4.98 13.86 17.33
N VAL A 118 5.11 12.97 18.31
CA VAL A 118 4.87 13.31 19.72
C VAL A 118 5.99 14.14 20.35
N GLU A 119 7.14 14.23 19.69
CA GLU A 119 8.28 15.05 20.12
C GLU A 119 8.24 16.47 19.52
N LEU A 120 7.36 16.73 18.54
CA LEU A 120 7.27 18.04 17.90
C LEU A 120 6.47 19.05 18.74
N GLU A 121 6.89 20.31 18.71
CA GLU A 121 6.16 21.42 19.29
C GLU A 121 4.86 21.74 18.54
N SER A 122 4.83 21.50 17.23
CA SER A 122 3.69 21.73 16.36
C SER A 122 3.51 20.61 15.35
N ILE A 123 2.28 20.32 15.00
CA ILE A 123 1.95 19.30 14.00
C ILE A 123 2.27 19.82 12.59
N PRO A 124 2.99 19.04 11.76
CA PRO A 124 3.22 19.37 10.36
C PRO A 124 1.93 19.54 9.59
N GLN A 125 1.83 20.55 8.74
CA GLN A 125 0.63 20.84 7.96
C GLN A 125 0.86 20.75 6.46
N THR A 126 2.11 20.99 6.01
CA THR A 126 2.45 21.06 4.59
C THR A 126 2.98 19.74 4.07
N ARG A 127 2.80 19.50 2.77
CA ARG A 127 3.38 18.38 2.05
C ARG A 127 4.89 18.29 2.24
N ALA A 128 5.59 19.43 2.22
CA ALA A 128 7.04 19.47 2.39
C ALA A 128 7.46 18.94 3.75
N GLU A 129 6.78 19.33 4.82
CA GLU A 129 7.03 18.84 6.17
C GLU A 129 6.72 17.34 6.31
N TRP A 130 5.60 16.87 5.74
CA TRP A 130 5.24 15.45 5.78
C TRP A 130 6.22 14.56 5.03
N LEU A 131 6.89 15.05 3.98
CA LEU A 131 7.90 14.28 3.22
C LEU A 131 9.13 13.88 4.05
N GLU A 132 9.41 14.58 5.15
CA GLU A 132 10.54 14.29 6.02
C GLU A 132 10.31 13.05 6.92
N PHE A 133 9.07 12.56 7.00
CA PHE A 133 8.75 11.43 7.88
C PHE A 133 9.02 10.08 7.22
N PRO A 134 9.42 9.07 8.01
CA PRO A 134 9.70 7.74 7.53
C PRO A 134 8.45 7.10 6.90
N GLY A 135 8.59 6.59 5.68
CA GLY A 135 7.50 5.93 4.95
C GLY A 135 6.49 6.85 4.29
N VAL A 136 6.64 8.16 4.44
CA VAL A 136 5.82 9.17 3.77
C VAL A 136 6.50 9.57 2.46
N GLY A 137 5.95 9.10 1.36
CA GLY A 137 6.39 9.47 0.01
C GLY A 137 5.55 10.60 -0.58
N PRO A 138 5.84 11.00 -1.83
CA PRO A 138 5.14 12.11 -2.50
C PRO A 138 3.61 11.96 -2.57
N TYR A 139 3.10 10.75 -2.64
CA TYR A 139 1.66 10.48 -2.60
C TYR A 139 1.10 10.69 -1.18
N ALA A 140 1.68 10.01 -0.18
CA ALA A 140 1.18 10.06 1.19
C ALA A 140 1.26 11.47 1.77
N SER A 141 2.34 12.23 1.49
CA SER A 141 2.47 13.61 1.92
C SER A 141 1.37 14.51 1.35
N ALA A 142 1.08 14.40 0.05
CA ALA A 142 0.00 15.15 -0.59
C ALA A 142 -1.39 14.72 -0.06
N ALA A 143 -1.60 13.42 0.18
CA ALA A 143 -2.86 12.91 0.73
C ALA A 143 -3.09 13.42 2.15
N ILE A 144 -2.09 13.31 3.03
CA ILE A 144 -2.20 13.74 4.42
C ILE A 144 -2.40 15.26 4.49
N SER A 145 -1.57 16.05 3.80
CA SER A 145 -1.66 17.51 3.86
C SER A 145 -2.98 18.05 3.27
N SER A 146 -3.45 17.48 2.15
CA SER A 146 -4.71 17.93 1.55
C SER A 146 -5.94 17.46 2.33
N ILE A 147 -5.97 16.22 2.83
CA ILE A 147 -7.16 15.68 3.52
C ILE A 147 -7.28 16.21 4.94
N ALA A 148 -6.17 16.41 5.65
CA ALA A 148 -6.22 16.85 7.05
C ALA A 148 -6.08 18.37 7.24
N PHE A 149 -5.49 19.08 6.28
CA PHE A 149 -5.17 20.51 6.41
C PHE A 149 -5.60 21.36 5.22
N GLU A 150 -6.30 20.76 4.25
CA GLU A 150 -6.78 21.44 3.03
C GLU A 150 -5.65 22.13 2.24
N GLU A 151 -4.42 21.60 2.31
CA GLU A 151 -3.33 22.09 1.47
C GLU A 151 -3.63 21.78 0.00
N PRO A 152 -3.48 22.75 -0.93
CA PRO A 152 -3.85 22.57 -2.33
C PRO A 152 -2.83 21.74 -3.10
N GLU A 153 -2.65 20.49 -2.70
CA GLU A 153 -1.73 19.50 -3.27
C GLU A 153 -2.47 18.33 -3.89
N ALA A 154 -2.24 18.06 -5.18
CA ALA A 154 -2.88 16.95 -5.87
C ALA A 154 -2.18 15.62 -5.56
N VAL A 155 -2.97 14.60 -5.23
CA VAL A 155 -2.47 13.22 -5.14
C VAL A 155 -2.26 12.62 -6.53
N VAL A 156 -1.18 11.84 -6.70
CA VAL A 156 -0.94 11.11 -7.95
C VAL A 156 -0.51 9.67 -7.63
N ASP A 157 -1.46 8.76 -7.72
CA ASP A 157 -1.22 7.31 -7.63
C ASP A 157 -1.51 6.60 -8.96
N GLY A 158 -1.48 5.28 -8.97
CA GLY A 158 -1.80 4.49 -10.16
C GLY A 158 -3.26 4.64 -10.63
N ASN A 159 -4.20 4.97 -9.74
CA ASN A 159 -5.59 5.24 -10.08
C ASN A 159 -5.73 6.59 -10.77
N VAL A 160 -5.12 7.60 -10.21
CA VAL A 160 -5.09 8.96 -10.75
C VAL A 160 -4.42 8.98 -12.12
N VAL A 161 -3.25 8.34 -12.27
CA VAL A 161 -2.58 8.17 -13.58
C VAL A 161 -3.51 7.53 -14.59
N ARG A 162 -4.26 6.48 -14.22
CA ARG A 162 -5.20 5.81 -15.11
C ARG A 162 -6.35 6.70 -15.52
N ILE A 163 -6.94 7.44 -14.59
CA ILE A 163 -8.04 8.36 -14.86
C ILE A 163 -7.60 9.43 -15.85
N PHE A 164 -6.51 10.12 -15.55
CA PHE A 164 -6.01 11.20 -16.39
C PHE A 164 -5.50 10.70 -17.75
N ALA A 165 -4.83 9.55 -17.81
CA ALA A 165 -4.45 8.94 -19.07
C ALA A 165 -5.66 8.62 -19.98
N ARG A 166 -6.80 8.20 -19.39
CA ARG A 166 -8.05 7.96 -20.11
C ARG A 166 -8.77 9.25 -20.46
N LEU A 167 -8.83 10.19 -19.53
CA LEU A 167 -9.47 11.49 -19.73
C LEU A 167 -8.89 12.21 -20.96
N PHE A 168 -7.57 12.17 -21.12
CA PHE A 168 -6.84 12.79 -22.23
C PHE A 168 -6.49 11.84 -23.37
N LYS A 169 -6.85 10.54 -23.28
CA LYS A 169 -6.45 9.50 -24.26
C LYS A 169 -4.94 9.53 -24.53
N ASP A 170 -4.16 9.58 -23.47
CA ASP A 170 -2.71 9.78 -23.50
C ASP A 170 -1.97 8.65 -24.21
N GLN A 171 -1.36 8.97 -25.35
CA GLN A 171 -0.66 8.01 -26.20
C GLN A 171 0.78 7.72 -25.77
N ARG A 172 1.31 8.45 -24.78
CA ARG A 172 2.68 8.28 -24.30
C ARG A 172 2.88 6.91 -23.68
N GLU A 173 4.02 6.31 -23.98
CA GLU A 173 4.47 5.08 -23.33
C GLU A 173 5.33 5.41 -22.10
N TYR A 174 5.08 4.70 -21.00
CA TYR A 174 5.79 4.88 -19.75
C TYR A 174 6.59 3.62 -19.40
N LYS A 175 7.85 3.80 -18.95
CA LYS A 175 8.72 2.69 -18.49
C LYS A 175 8.21 2.00 -17.22
N GLY A 176 7.32 2.67 -16.48
CA GLY A 176 6.72 2.17 -15.25
C GLY A 176 5.80 3.20 -14.60
N THR A 177 5.10 2.79 -13.55
CA THR A 177 4.13 3.65 -12.85
C THR A 177 4.80 4.90 -12.27
N ALA A 178 6.01 4.81 -11.72
CA ALA A 178 6.72 5.95 -11.15
C ALA A 178 7.00 7.07 -12.18
N GLU A 179 7.37 6.70 -13.42
CA GLU A 179 7.54 7.68 -14.50
C GLU A 179 6.20 8.32 -14.89
N ALA A 180 5.16 7.50 -15.00
CA ALA A 180 3.81 8.00 -15.32
C ALA A 180 3.32 8.98 -14.23
N THR A 181 3.46 8.64 -12.96
CA THR A 181 3.13 9.51 -11.82
C THR A 181 3.86 10.85 -11.91
N LYS A 182 5.18 10.83 -12.12
CA LYS A 182 5.97 12.05 -12.23
C LYS A 182 5.53 12.94 -13.40
N LYS A 183 5.27 12.33 -14.57
CA LYS A 183 4.85 13.07 -15.79
C LYS A 183 3.42 13.59 -15.73
N MET A 184 2.55 12.98 -14.90
CA MET A 184 1.16 13.40 -14.73
C MET A 184 0.99 14.45 -13.61
N ALA A 185 1.98 14.62 -12.73
CA ALA A 185 1.84 15.44 -11.52
C ALA A 185 1.38 16.88 -11.81
N THR A 186 1.98 17.56 -12.78
CA THR A 186 1.61 18.94 -13.09
C THR A 186 0.21 19.02 -13.72
N LEU A 187 -0.16 18.03 -14.54
CA LEU A 187 -1.50 17.97 -15.13
C LEU A 187 -2.56 17.74 -14.06
N THR A 188 -2.35 16.80 -13.14
CA THR A 188 -3.30 16.54 -12.04
C THR A 188 -3.43 17.75 -11.13
N GLN A 189 -2.32 18.45 -10.84
CA GLN A 189 -2.33 19.67 -10.05
C GLN A 189 -3.19 20.77 -10.70
N SER A 190 -3.17 20.90 -12.03
CA SER A 190 -3.99 21.90 -12.74
C SER A 190 -5.50 21.61 -12.72
N PHE A 191 -5.89 20.38 -12.36
CA PHE A 191 -7.29 19.96 -12.23
C PHE A 191 -7.80 19.97 -10.80
N LEU A 192 -6.91 20.21 -9.84
CA LEU A 192 -7.28 20.22 -8.43
C LEU A 192 -8.30 21.32 -8.13
N ASN A 193 -9.36 20.97 -7.41
CA ASN A 193 -10.22 21.97 -6.81
C ASN A 193 -9.52 22.53 -5.57
N ILE A 194 -9.09 23.78 -5.65
CA ILE A 194 -8.30 24.43 -4.59
C ILE A 194 -9.15 24.85 -3.37
N ASP A 195 -10.47 24.95 -3.54
CA ASP A 195 -11.38 25.28 -2.44
C ASP A 195 -11.71 24.05 -1.58
N TYR A 196 -11.61 22.84 -2.17
CA TYR A 196 -11.88 21.55 -1.52
C TYR A 196 -10.84 20.51 -1.94
N PRO A 197 -9.53 20.70 -1.68
CA PRO A 197 -8.47 19.84 -2.20
C PRO A 197 -8.50 18.42 -1.61
N GLY A 198 -8.82 18.29 -0.32
CA GLY A 198 -8.96 17.01 0.35
C GLY A 198 -10.09 16.17 -0.23
N ASP A 199 -11.27 16.76 -0.42
CA ASP A 199 -12.41 16.06 -1.01
C ASP A 199 -12.20 15.75 -2.48
N HIS A 200 -11.57 16.66 -3.26
CA HIS A 200 -11.21 16.42 -4.64
C HIS A 200 -10.28 15.20 -4.78
N ASN A 201 -9.23 15.14 -3.99
CA ASN A 201 -8.30 14.02 -3.98
C ASN A 201 -8.99 12.71 -3.63
N GLN A 202 -9.81 12.71 -2.58
CA GLN A 202 -10.61 11.54 -2.21
C GLN A 202 -11.58 11.13 -3.32
N ALA A 203 -12.21 12.09 -4.01
CA ALA A 203 -13.13 11.84 -5.12
C ALA A 203 -12.45 11.18 -6.32
N VAL A 204 -11.27 11.67 -6.73
CA VAL A 204 -10.49 11.05 -7.82
C VAL A 204 -10.07 9.63 -7.44
N MET A 205 -9.59 9.42 -6.21
CA MET A 205 -9.23 8.09 -5.72
C MET A 205 -10.44 7.14 -5.70
N GLU A 206 -11.60 7.61 -5.22
CA GLU A 206 -12.84 6.84 -5.19
C GLU A 206 -13.31 6.46 -6.60
N LEU A 207 -13.29 7.41 -7.54
CA LEU A 207 -13.60 7.17 -8.94
C LEU A 207 -12.73 6.07 -9.54
N GLY A 208 -11.43 6.09 -9.23
CA GLY A 208 -10.49 5.05 -9.66
C GLY A 208 -10.76 3.69 -9.02
N ALA A 209 -11.20 3.68 -7.78
CA ALA A 209 -11.44 2.45 -7.03
C ALA A 209 -12.78 1.76 -7.39
N THR A 210 -13.80 2.53 -7.82
CA THR A 210 -15.17 2.03 -7.96
C THR A 210 -15.73 2.07 -9.37
N VAL A 211 -15.35 3.06 -10.19
CA VAL A 211 -15.92 3.30 -11.51
C VAL A 211 -14.88 3.15 -12.62
N CYS A 212 -13.80 3.92 -12.58
CA CYS A 212 -12.77 3.89 -13.61
C CYS A 212 -11.78 2.73 -13.38
N LEU A 213 -12.31 1.50 -13.37
CA LEU A 213 -11.56 0.28 -13.06
C LEU A 213 -10.47 -0.02 -14.10
N PRO A 214 -9.38 -0.75 -13.74
CA PRO A 214 -8.35 -1.15 -14.69
C PRO A 214 -8.88 -1.95 -15.87
N LYS A 215 -9.79 -2.89 -15.59
CA LYS A 215 -10.51 -3.69 -16.58
C LYS A 215 -12.01 -3.42 -16.47
N LYS A 216 -12.71 -3.41 -17.60
CA LYS A 216 -14.16 -3.17 -17.67
C LYS A 216 -14.60 -1.94 -16.87
N PRO A 217 -14.06 -0.74 -17.18
CA PRO A 217 -14.48 0.48 -16.50
C PRO A 217 -15.97 0.75 -16.74
N LEU A 218 -16.65 1.27 -15.73
CA LEU A 218 -18.09 1.53 -15.75
C LEU A 218 -18.38 2.91 -16.36
N CYS A 219 -18.02 3.12 -17.64
CA CYS A 219 -18.08 4.43 -18.31
C CYS A 219 -19.50 5.01 -18.40
N LEU A 220 -20.54 4.17 -18.40
CA LEU A 220 -21.94 4.62 -18.51
C LEU A 220 -22.42 5.36 -17.25
N ILE A 221 -21.86 5.05 -16.09
CA ILE A 221 -22.20 5.71 -14.82
C ILE A 221 -21.11 6.65 -14.33
N CYS A 222 -20.08 6.89 -15.16
CA CYS A 222 -18.96 7.74 -14.78
C CYS A 222 -19.37 9.22 -14.79
N PRO A 223 -19.21 9.96 -13.66
CA PRO A 223 -19.63 11.35 -13.55
C PRO A 223 -18.91 12.27 -14.56
N VAL A 224 -17.68 11.92 -14.92
CA VAL A 224 -16.83 12.72 -15.83
C VAL A 224 -16.77 12.12 -17.25
N SER A 225 -17.72 11.26 -17.61
CA SER A 225 -17.72 10.55 -18.88
C SER A 225 -17.78 11.52 -20.08
N GLU A 226 -18.51 12.62 -19.99
CA GLU A 226 -18.64 13.61 -21.05
C GLU A 226 -17.30 14.26 -21.42
N CYS A 227 -16.41 14.41 -20.45
CA CYS A 227 -15.08 14.99 -20.64
C CYS A 227 -14.02 13.96 -21.04
N CYS A 228 -14.35 12.64 -21.03
CA CYS A 228 -13.37 11.58 -21.21
C CYS A 228 -13.18 11.19 -22.67
N LEU A 229 -12.00 11.45 -23.23
CA LEU A 229 -11.68 11.14 -24.62
C LEU A 229 -11.54 9.62 -24.90
N ALA A 230 -11.22 8.82 -23.88
CA ALA A 230 -11.08 7.37 -24.07
C ALA A 230 -12.41 6.61 -23.98
N ARG A 231 -13.51 7.23 -23.53
CA ARG A 231 -14.80 6.52 -23.27
C ARG A 231 -15.39 5.83 -24.50
N LEU A 232 -15.23 6.44 -25.69
CA LEU A 232 -15.73 5.94 -26.96
C LEU A 232 -14.71 5.11 -27.75
N SER A 233 -13.58 4.78 -27.11
CA SER A 233 -12.52 3.96 -27.69
C SER A 233 -12.22 2.78 -26.78
N GLU A 234 -10.97 2.36 -26.68
CA GLU A 234 -10.51 1.30 -25.79
C GLU A 234 -9.92 1.86 -24.49
N PRO A 235 -10.73 2.20 -23.47
CA PRO A 235 -10.22 2.82 -22.25
C PRO A 235 -9.22 1.92 -21.51
N GLU A 236 -9.28 0.61 -21.68
CA GLU A 236 -8.34 -0.34 -21.09
C GLU A 236 -6.92 -0.26 -21.67
N ALA A 237 -6.76 0.34 -22.86
CA ALA A 237 -5.45 0.58 -23.48
C ALA A 237 -4.64 1.65 -22.74
N PHE A 238 -5.26 2.42 -21.82
CA PHE A 238 -4.62 3.52 -21.12
C PHE A 238 -4.57 3.30 -19.60
N PRO A 239 -3.45 3.69 -18.95
CA PRO A 239 -2.18 4.20 -19.51
C PRO A 239 -1.34 3.10 -20.18
N LYS A 240 -0.50 3.48 -21.15
CA LYS A 240 0.47 2.57 -21.81
C LYS A 240 1.71 2.41 -20.94
N ILE A 241 1.68 1.47 -20.00
CA ILE A 241 2.81 1.19 -19.09
C ILE A 241 3.48 -0.12 -19.48
N LYS A 242 4.78 -0.07 -19.75
CA LYS A 242 5.60 -1.27 -19.98
C LYS A 242 5.67 -2.10 -18.70
N ARG A 243 5.18 -3.33 -18.77
CA ARG A 243 5.24 -4.27 -17.65
C ARG A 243 6.60 -4.96 -17.66
N ARG A 244 7.29 -4.96 -16.53
CA ARG A 244 8.48 -5.80 -16.36
C ARG A 244 8.07 -7.28 -16.32
N ALA A 245 8.84 -8.13 -16.97
CA ALA A 245 8.64 -9.59 -16.89
C ALA A 245 8.79 -10.04 -15.42
N LYS A 246 7.88 -10.91 -14.98
CA LYS A 246 7.97 -11.49 -13.64
C LYS A 246 9.05 -12.58 -13.64
N ARG A 247 9.98 -12.50 -12.68
CA ARG A 247 10.99 -13.55 -12.46
C ARG A 247 10.35 -14.70 -11.71
N GLN A 248 10.56 -15.92 -12.17
CA GLN A 248 10.16 -17.13 -11.44
C GLN A 248 11.30 -17.54 -10.51
N VAL A 249 10.96 -17.76 -9.24
CA VAL A 249 11.90 -18.19 -8.20
C VAL A 249 11.31 -19.40 -7.49
N ILE A 250 12.12 -20.43 -7.30
CA ILE A 250 11.75 -21.59 -6.47
C ILE A 250 12.51 -21.46 -5.16
N VAL A 251 11.78 -21.57 -4.03
CA VAL A 251 12.38 -21.57 -2.69
C VAL A 251 11.96 -22.85 -1.99
N SER A 252 12.92 -23.60 -1.51
CA SER A 252 12.67 -24.79 -0.69
C SER A 252 12.77 -24.42 0.79
N ARG A 253 11.78 -24.84 1.59
CA ARG A 253 11.67 -24.56 3.01
C ARG A 253 11.67 -25.84 3.82
N ALA A 254 12.29 -25.81 4.99
CA ALA A 254 12.25 -26.91 5.93
C ALA A 254 11.10 -26.71 6.94
N PHE A 255 10.32 -27.76 7.13
CA PHE A 255 9.45 -27.93 8.28
C PHE A 255 10.07 -29.03 9.14
N SER A 256 10.62 -28.67 10.28
CA SER A 256 11.26 -29.59 11.20
C SER A 256 10.66 -29.40 12.57
N LEU A 257 10.13 -30.48 13.11
CA LEU A 257 9.50 -30.54 14.45
C LEU A 257 10.26 -31.53 15.29
N SER A 258 10.75 -31.11 16.46
CA SER A 258 11.40 -31.96 17.45
C SER A 258 10.97 -31.55 18.86
N ASN A 259 10.61 -32.52 19.70
CA ASN A 259 10.22 -32.29 21.11
C ASN A 259 9.19 -31.17 21.30
N SER A 260 8.11 -31.14 20.48
CA SER A 260 7.08 -30.08 20.46
C SER A 260 7.63 -28.70 20.13
N LYS A 261 8.79 -28.60 19.50
CA LYS A 261 9.40 -27.35 19.04
C LYS A 261 9.52 -27.36 17.51
N LEU A 262 9.13 -26.25 16.89
CA LEU A 262 9.27 -25.99 15.46
C LEU A 262 10.53 -25.17 15.20
N LEU A 263 11.33 -25.58 14.22
CA LEU A 263 12.48 -24.81 13.77
C LEU A 263 12.00 -23.62 12.92
N LEU A 264 12.40 -22.41 13.32
CA LEU A 264 12.13 -21.16 12.61
C LEU A 264 13.41 -20.39 12.36
N TYR A 265 13.40 -19.56 11.32
CA TYR A 265 14.44 -18.58 11.04
C TYR A 265 13.92 -17.18 11.32
N ARG A 266 14.62 -16.39 12.13
CA ARG A 266 14.36 -14.99 12.41
C ARG A 266 15.24 -14.12 11.53
N HIS A 267 14.61 -13.24 10.74
CA HIS A 267 15.34 -12.25 9.97
C HIS A 267 16.05 -11.24 10.88
N PRO A 268 17.30 -10.81 10.56
CA PRO A 268 17.98 -9.73 11.27
C PRO A 268 17.14 -8.44 11.31
N GLU A 269 17.34 -7.60 12.32
CA GLU A 269 16.60 -6.34 12.47
C GLU A 269 16.89 -5.32 11.35
N ASP A 270 18.05 -5.41 10.72
CA ASP A 270 18.49 -4.61 9.58
C ASP A 270 18.15 -5.22 8.21
N ALA A 271 17.46 -6.36 8.20
CA ALA A 271 17.10 -7.02 6.96
C ALA A 271 16.23 -6.10 6.08
N PRO A 272 16.48 -5.98 4.78
CA PRO A 272 15.72 -5.11 3.88
C PRO A 272 14.27 -5.56 3.72
N ARG A 273 13.95 -6.78 4.09
CA ARG A 273 12.60 -7.36 4.08
C ARG A 273 12.42 -8.25 5.30
N LEU A 274 11.22 -8.23 5.87
CA LEU A 274 10.81 -9.10 6.97
C LEU A 274 11.69 -8.99 8.23
N ALA A 275 12.41 -7.88 8.42
CA ALA A 275 13.25 -7.64 9.59
C ALA A 275 12.55 -8.09 10.88
N GLY A 276 13.23 -8.81 11.77
CA GLY A 276 12.71 -9.33 13.02
C GLY A 276 11.57 -10.35 12.94
N LEU A 277 11.04 -10.63 11.74
CA LEU A 277 9.98 -11.63 11.55
C LEU A 277 10.55 -13.03 11.40
N TYR A 278 9.74 -14.01 11.78
CA TYR A 278 10.07 -15.42 11.64
C TYR A 278 9.46 -16.01 10.38
N GLU A 279 10.17 -16.95 9.76
CA GLU A 279 9.73 -17.77 8.64
C GLU A 279 10.19 -19.23 8.83
N LEU A 280 9.57 -20.15 8.09
CA LEU A 280 10.19 -21.48 7.89
C LEU A 280 11.57 -21.32 7.26
N PRO A 281 12.63 -21.95 7.79
CA PRO A 281 13.97 -21.75 7.30
C PRO A 281 14.11 -22.27 5.87
N LYS A 282 15.07 -21.73 5.12
CA LYS A 282 15.43 -22.27 3.82
C LYS A 282 16.12 -23.62 3.98
N LEU A 283 15.71 -24.58 3.17
CA LEU A 283 16.28 -25.94 3.21
C LEU A 283 17.80 -25.94 2.97
N GLU A 284 18.26 -25.10 2.06
CA GLU A 284 19.67 -24.93 1.69
C GLU A 284 20.57 -24.36 2.79
N SER A 285 19.99 -23.75 3.82
CA SER A 285 20.73 -23.17 4.96
C SER A 285 20.96 -24.16 6.09
N LEU A 286 20.50 -25.39 6.00
CA LEU A 286 20.48 -26.35 7.09
C LEU A 286 21.23 -27.63 6.74
N VAL A 287 21.82 -28.26 7.78
CA VAL A 287 22.34 -29.63 7.69
C VAL A 287 21.19 -30.61 7.93
N ILE A 288 20.82 -31.31 6.88
CA ILE A 288 19.64 -32.18 6.87
C ILE A 288 20.06 -33.62 7.22
N LEU A 289 19.31 -34.23 8.11
CA LEU A 289 19.43 -35.64 8.48
C LEU A 289 18.43 -36.45 7.65
N GLY A 290 18.91 -37.32 6.78
CA GLY A 290 18.06 -38.16 5.95
C GLY A 290 17.58 -37.51 4.64
N ARG A 291 16.45 -37.99 4.10
CA ARG A 291 15.86 -37.47 2.84
C ARG A 291 14.65 -36.58 3.09
N PRO A 292 14.71 -35.32 2.65
CA PRO A 292 13.56 -34.42 2.77
C PRO A 292 12.33 -34.96 2.00
N ARG A 293 11.16 -34.96 2.65
CA ARG A 293 9.88 -35.35 2.05
C ARG A 293 9.05 -34.12 1.73
N LEU A 294 8.70 -33.91 0.47
CA LEU A 294 7.84 -32.80 0.06
C LEU A 294 6.45 -32.95 0.71
N LEU A 295 6.00 -31.96 1.46
CA LEU A 295 4.68 -31.89 2.06
C LEU A 295 3.70 -31.22 1.10
N PHE A 296 3.99 -30.01 0.64
CA PHE A 296 3.19 -29.30 -0.35
C PHE A 296 3.99 -28.20 -1.06
N SER A 297 3.37 -27.62 -2.08
CA SER A 297 3.88 -26.45 -2.79
C SER A 297 2.84 -25.35 -2.84
N ARG A 298 3.24 -24.11 -2.66
CA ARG A 298 2.39 -22.92 -2.73
C ARG A 298 3.04 -21.84 -3.59
N ASP A 299 2.21 -21.14 -4.33
CA ASP A 299 2.65 -20.00 -5.13
C ASP A 299 2.35 -18.69 -4.40
N ARG A 300 3.32 -17.79 -4.34
CA ARG A 300 3.15 -16.42 -3.88
C ARG A 300 3.83 -15.43 -4.81
N ALA A 301 3.45 -14.16 -4.70
CA ALA A 301 4.09 -13.10 -5.45
C ALA A 301 4.61 -12.04 -4.48
N ILE A 302 5.86 -11.64 -4.66
CA ILE A 302 6.47 -10.52 -3.91
C ILE A 302 7.11 -9.59 -4.93
N SER A 303 6.60 -8.35 -5.03
CA SER A 303 7.05 -7.39 -6.03
C SER A 303 7.02 -7.97 -7.47
N ASN A 304 8.17 -8.16 -8.09
CA ASN A 304 8.30 -8.71 -9.44
C ASN A 304 8.56 -10.23 -9.49
N ASP A 305 8.65 -10.89 -8.33
CA ASP A 305 8.95 -12.30 -8.26
C ASP A 305 7.66 -13.12 -8.10
N LYS A 306 7.49 -14.14 -8.96
CA LYS A 306 6.59 -15.27 -8.73
C LYS A 306 7.39 -16.32 -7.99
N ILE A 307 7.08 -16.54 -6.73
CA ILE A 307 7.82 -17.46 -5.88
C ILE A 307 7.00 -18.74 -5.73
N LYS A 308 7.59 -19.86 -6.10
CA LYS A 308 7.06 -21.18 -5.81
C LYS A 308 7.77 -21.73 -4.58
N GLU A 309 7.07 -21.69 -3.44
CA GLU A 309 7.57 -22.25 -2.18
C GLU A 309 7.30 -23.75 -2.16
N LYS A 310 8.30 -24.54 -1.85
CA LYS A 310 8.20 -25.99 -1.63
C LYS A 310 8.55 -26.26 -0.19
N ILE A 311 7.62 -26.83 0.59
CA ILE A 311 7.82 -27.11 2.01
C ILE A 311 8.09 -28.61 2.17
N TYR A 312 9.21 -28.90 2.82
CA TYR A 312 9.67 -30.27 3.06
C TYR A 312 9.68 -30.59 4.54
N ASN A 313 9.13 -31.77 4.91
CA ASN A 313 9.42 -32.35 6.21
C ASN A 313 10.84 -32.88 6.21
N THR A 314 11.60 -32.55 7.25
CA THR A 314 12.99 -32.93 7.36
C THR A 314 13.42 -32.93 8.83
N ASP A 315 14.37 -33.82 9.15
CA ASP A 315 15.00 -33.88 10.47
C ASP A 315 16.29 -33.05 10.42
N ILE A 316 16.51 -32.26 11.46
CA ILE A 316 17.66 -31.36 11.62
C ILE A 316 18.36 -31.68 12.93
N ALA A 317 19.69 -31.64 12.94
CA ALA A 317 20.46 -31.79 14.16
C ALA A 317 20.19 -30.61 15.11
N GLU A 318 19.77 -30.88 16.34
CA GLU A 318 19.36 -29.84 17.30
C GLU A 318 20.53 -28.93 17.74
N ASN A 319 21.76 -29.47 17.75
CA ASN A 319 22.91 -28.86 18.39
C ASN A 319 23.81 -28.01 17.46
N ASP A 320 23.51 -27.91 16.16
CA ASP A 320 24.36 -27.20 15.20
C ASP A 320 23.51 -26.33 14.26
N LEU A 321 22.79 -25.36 14.86
CA LEU A 321 21.94 -24.46 14.10
C LEU A 321 22.73 -23.25 13.59
N PRO A 322 22.61 -22.88 12.31
CA PRO A 322 23.18 -21.64 11.80
C PRO A 322 22.57 -20.41 12.50
N ALA A 323 23.27 -19.29 12.47
CA ALA A 323 22.82 -18.03 13.05
C ALA A 323 21.40 -17.66 12.57
N GLY A 324 20.59 -17.15 13.49
CA GLY A 324 19.21 -16.73 13.21
C GLY A 324 18.19 -17.87 13.21
N HIS A 325 18.59 -19.13 13.48
CA HIS A 325 17.66 -20.25 13.59
C HIS A 325 17.36 -20.56 15.07
N PHE A 326 16.08 -20.81 15.37
CA PHE A 326 15.61 -21.02 16.74
C PHE A 326 14.56 -22.12 16.79
N TRP A 327 14.63 -22.98 17.80
CA TRP A 327 13.57 -23.90 18.18
C TRP A 327 12.53 -23.16 19.02
N VAL A 328 11.31 -23.02 18.50
CA VAL A 328 10.18 -22.36 19.17
C VAL A 328 9.16 -23.40 19.57
N ASN A 329 8.73 -23.38 20.83
CA ASN A 329 7.68 -24.29 21.30
C ASN A 329 6.37 -24.01 20.54
N VAL A 330 5.72 -25.07 20.07
CA VAL A 330 4.49 -24.98 19.28
C VAL A 330 3.36 -24.27 20.07
N CYS A 331 3.29 -24.42 21.40
CA CYS A 331 2.31 -23.72 22.22
C CYS A 331 2.50 -22.18 22.27
N HIS A 332 3.68 -21.68 21.92
CA HIS A 332 3.99 -20.24 21.84
C HIS A 332 4.05 -19.72 20.39
N ILE A 333 3.66 -20.54 19.42
CA ILE A 333 3.80 -20.15 18.00
C ILE A 333 2.96 -18.92 17.67
N ASP A 334 1.85 -18.69 18.34
CA ASP A 334 0.99 -17.53 18.15
C ASP A 334 1.57 -16.23 18.69
N GLU A 335 2.54 -16.32 19.57
CA GLU A 335 3.26 -15.15 20.14
C GLU A 335 4.37 -14.65 19.22
N VAL A 336 4.85 -15.51 18.31
CA VAL A 336 5.98 -15.21 17.43
C VAL A 336 5.53 -14.36 16.24
N PRO A 337 6.10 -13.17 15.99
CA PRO A 337 5.75 -12.37 14.83
C PRO A 337 6.21 -13.07 13.53
N MET A 338 5.27 -13.47 12.68
CA MET A 338 5.55 -14.27 11.50
C MET A 338 4.97 -13.61 10.24
N SER A 339 5.59 -13.86 9.08
CA SER A 339 4.98 -13.42 7.82
C SER A 339 3.68 -14.18 7.56
N GLY A 340 2.63 -13.48 7.12
CA GLY A 340 1.29 -14.05 6.98
C GLY A 340 1.22 -15.38 6.24
N PRO A 341 1.89 -15.56 5.07
CA PRO A 341 1.92 -16.85 4.39
C PRO A 341 2.54 -17.97 5.24
N HIS A 342 3.64 -17.70 5.93
CA HIS A 342 4.29 -18.70 6.77
C HIS A 342 3.47 -19.04 8.01
N ARG A 343 2.80 -18.04 8.60
CA ARG A 343 1.83 -18.28 9.68
C ARG A 343 0.76 -19.29 9.24
N ALA A 344 0.13 -19.05 8.10
CA ALA A 344 -0.92 -19.93 7.58
C ALA A 344 -0.41 -21.36 7.32
N TRP A 345 0.80 -21.48 6.75
CA TRP A 345 1.40 -22.81 6.48
C TRP A 345 1.78 -23.55 7.75
N VAL A 346 2.34 -22.86 8.74
CA VAL A 346 2.71 -23.44 10.03
C VAL A 346 1.47 -23.95 10.75
N ILE A 347 0.40 -23.16 10.82
CA ILE A 347 -0.86 -23.58 11.43
C ILE A 347 -1.45 -24.81 10.69
N GLU A 348 -1.48 -24.77 9.34
CA GLU A 348 -1.96 -25.89 8.52
C GLU A 348 -1.16 -27.18 8.77
N LEU A 349 0.16 -27.06 8.94
CA LEU A 349 1.02 -28.23 9.15
C LEU A 349 0.90 -28.80 10.56
N ILE A 350 0.84 -27.94 11.57
CA ILE A 350 0.67 -28.36 12.97
C ILE A 350 -0.68 -29.04 13.14
N SER A 351 -1.77 -28.49 12.60
CA SER A 351 -3.11 -29.10 12.69
C SER A 351 -3.27 -30.45 11.98
N LYS A 352 -2.30 -30.86 11.16
CA LYS A 352 -2.28 -32.20 10.53
C LYS A 352 -1.46 -33.22 11.30
N LEU A 353 -0.83 -32.83 12.39
CA LEU A 353 -0.04 -33.68 13.26
C LEU A 353 -0.87 -34.21 14.46
N ASP A 354 -1.98 -33.49 14.75
CA ASP A 354 -3.03 -33.93 15.68
C ASP A 354 -4.01 -34.90 14.95
#